data_83ddf4cf52a84ac77c47e8ac29d2e84f
#
_entry.id   83ddf4cf52a84ac77c47e8ac29d2e84f
#
_cell.length_a   1.000
_cell.length_b   1.000
_cell.length_c   1.000
_cell.angle_alpha   90.00
_cell.angle_beta   90.00
_cell.angle_gamma   90.00
#
_symmetry.space_group_name_H-M   'P 1'
#
loop_
_entity.id
_entity.type
_entity.pdbx_description
1 polymer ?
#
loop_
_entity_poly.entity_id
_entity_poly.type
_entity_poly.pdbx_seq_one_letter_code
_entity_poly.pdbx_strand_id
1 'polypeptide(L)'
;MKVYRAGSVDGKRRGQVLRPALLILLALLALTLVYLIVPFGGQRAVLLGSDARAGEPSRSDTIVVTKAGGGMLAVPRDTLVDIPGVGRDKINAAFASGGPELTVETLEKLTGVRINNYVVVHFGGVEEIVDALGGITLEVDQPIRVGIDGRQVYIPAGTHTLDGLQALAYVRYRGGPTADIGRIGRQQKFLRALARESTSPAKLPRLPSTAAATWRNIDTNMNPLEAARFAIRIRLSGIEDAELYPGAPKYIGGISYWVPDKEAGDRVVSQTIQ
;
A
#
# COMPACT_ATOMS: atom_id res chain seq x y z
N MET A 1 -52.63 43.82 41.99
CA MET A 1 -52.27 42.52 41.44
C MET A 1 -51.50 42.78 40.14
N LYS A 2 -50.14 42.67 40.16
CA LYS A 2 -49.29 42.93 39.00
C LYS A 2 -49.02 41.61 38.27
N VAL A 3 -49.48 41.48 37.05
CA VAL A 3 -49.28 40.31 36.19
C VAL A 3 -47.92 40.48 35.51
N TYR A 4 -46.96 39.62 35.86
CA TYR A 4 -45.68 39.53 35.14
C TYR A 4 -45.89 38.72 33.85
N ARG A 5 -45.71 39.38 32.67
CA ARG A 5 -45.60 38.71 31.38
C ARG A 5 -44.21 38.04 31.29
N ALA A 6 -44.18 36.74 31.16
CA ALA A 6 -42.98 36.00 30.79
C ALA A 6 -42.50 36.41 29.39
N GLY A 7 -41.27 36.90 29.31
CA GLY A 7 -40.65 37.25 28.03
C GLY A 7 -40.40 35.99 27.20
N SER A 8 -40.78 36.03 25.92
CA SER A 8 -40.48 34.98 24.95
C SER A 8 -38.97 34.91 24.74
N VAL A 9 -38.36 33.77 25.07
CA VAL A 9 -36.94 33.51 24.81
C VAL A 9 -36.71 33.38 23.31
N ASP A 10 -35.84 34.22 22.84
CA ASP A 10 -35.50 34.55 21.46
C ASP A 10 -34.93 33.32 20.70
N GLY A 11 -35.77 32.58 20.04
CA GLY A 11 -35.38 31.45 19.16
C GLY A 11 -34.67 31.88 17.86
N LYS A 12 -34.64 33.17 17.55
CA LYS A 12 -34.09 33.70 16.27
C LYS A 12 -32.55 33.81 16.24
N ARG A 13 -31.84 33.81 17.36
CA ARG A 13 -30.37 33.94 17.37
C ARG A 13 -29.63 32.67 17.03
N ARG A 14 -30.20 31.48 17.28
CA ARG A 14 -29.55 30.20 16.95
C ARG A 14 -29.45 29.93 15.44
N GLY A 15 -30.38 30.38 14.64
CA GLY A 15 -30.38 30.17 13.19
C GLY A 15 -29.40 31.07 12.42
N GLN A 16 -29.00 32.23 13.01
CA GLN A 16 -28.08 33.16 12.36
C GLN A 16 -26.60 32.74 12.45
N VAL A 17 -26.21 31.97 13.47
CA VAL A 17 -24.84 31.47 13.65
C VAL A 17 -24.65 30.13 12.94
N LEU A 18 -25.70 29.31 12.83
CA LEU A 18 -25.63 28.00 12.18
C LEU A 18 -25.35 28.08 10.66
N ARG A 19 -25.86 29.08 9.96
CA ARG A 19 -25.64 29.26 8.52
C ARG A 19 -24.18 29.55 8.15
N PRO A 20 -23.48 30.54 8.76
CA PRO A 20 -22.07 30.77 8.45
C PRO A 20 -21.17 29.60 8.91
N ALA A 21 -21.48 28.95 10.02
CA ALA A 21 -20.73 27.77 10.47
C ALA A 21 -20.87 26.60 9.48
N LEU A 22 -22.07 26.37 8.93
CA LEU A 22 -22.31 25.36 7.89
C LEU A 22 -21.56 25.70 6.59
N LEU A 23 -21.58 26.98 6.18
CA LEU A 23 -20.87 27.42 4.98
C LEU A 23 -19.34 27.26 5.14
N ILE A 24 -18.79 27.58 6.31
CA ILE A 24 -17.37 27.34 6.62
C ILE A 24 -17.05 25.85 6.57
N LEU A 25 -17.90 25.02 7.17
CA LEU A 25 -17.71 23.55 7.13
C LEU A 25 -17.73 23.02 5.70
N LEU A 26 -18.70 23.47 4.88
CA LEU A 26 -18.78 23.08 3.47
C LEU A 26 -17.59 23.59 2.66
N ALA A 27 -17.09 24.80 2.93
CA ALA A 27 -15.89 25.33 2.30
C ALA A 27 -14.65 24.54 2.69
N LEU A 28 -14.49 24.16 3.96
CA LEU A 28 -13.41 23.33 4.44
C LEU A 28 -13.48 21.92 3.82
N LEU A 29 -14.66 21.34 3.74
CA LEU A 29 -14.88 20.06 3.08
C LEU A 29 -14.53 20.12 1.58
N ALA A 30 -14.96 21.18 0.88
CA ALA A 30 -14.64 21.40 -0.52
C ALA A 30 -13.12 21.60 -0.72
N LEU A 31 -12.46 22.40 0.14
CA LEU A 31 -11.00 22.58 0.11
C LEU A 31 -10.26 21.25 0.37
N THR A 32 -10.73 20.44 1.31
CA THR A 32 -10.16 19.12 1.58
C THR A 32 -10.36 18.21 0.38
N LEU A 33 -11.53 18.20 -0.24
CA LEU A 33 -11.80 17.41 -1.44
C LEU A 33 -10.91 17.85 -2.61
N VAL A 34 -10.77 19.17 -2.82
CA VAL A 34 -9.85 19.73 -3.83
C VAL A 34 -8.41 19.32 -3.53
N TYR A 35 -7.96 19.42 -2.28
CA TYR A 35 -6.62 18.99 -1.86
C TYR A 35 -6.38 17.50 -2.15
N LEU A 36 -7.38 16.64 -1.93
CA LEU A 36 -7.26 15.20 -2.18
C LEU A 36 -7.17 14.86 -3.68
N ILE A 37 -7.85 15.62 -4.54
CA ILE A 37 -8.02 15.31 -5.96
C ILE A 37 -7.02 16.06 -6.85
N VAL A 38 -6.70 17.32 -6.55
CA VAL A 38 -5.84 18.15 -7.42
C VAL A 38 -4.40 17.61 -7.47
N PRO A 39 -3.81 17.44 -8.66
CA PRO A 39 -2.46 16.98 -8.83
C PRO A 39 -1.44 18.08 -8.50
N PHE A 40 -0.81 18.01 -7.33
CA PHE A 40 0.37 18.80 -6.99
C PHE A 40 1.59 17.87 -6.93
N GLY A 41 2.44 17.95 -7.93
CA GLY A 41 3.72 17.21 -7.99
C GLY A 41 3.59 15.68 -8.09
N GLY A 42 4.53 15.05 -8.72
CA GLY A 42 4.65 13.59 -8.80
C GLY A 42 5.29 13.03 -7.52
N GLN A 43 4.53 12.90 -6.43
CA GLN A 43 5.03 12.23 -5.23
C GLN A 43 5.26 10.75 -5.54
N ARG A 44 6.44 10.25 -5.15
CA ARG A 44 6.77 8.83 -5.25
C ARG A 44 6.81 8.23 -3.86
N ALA A 45 6.34 6.98 -3.76
CA ALA A 45 6.48 6.19 -2.56
C ALA A 45 6.97 4.78 -2.90
N VAL A 46 7.70 4.18 -1.98
CA VAL A 46 7.98 2.76 -2.03
C VAL A 46 6.97 2.01 -1.16
N LEU A 47 6.38 0.96 -1.72
CA LEU A 47 5.55 0.00 -1.01
C LEU A 47 6.42 -1.20 -0.66
N LEU A 48 6.55 -1.49 0.62
CA LEU A 48 7.36 -2.56 1.17
C LEU A 48 6.45 -3.58 1.84
N GLY A 49 6.50 -4.83 1.42
CA GLY A 49 5.84 -5.94 2.11
C GLY A 49 6.82 -6.62 3.07
N SER A 50 6.52 -6.58 4.35
CA SER A 50 7.37 -7.15 5.39
C SER A 50 6.70 -8.35 6.06
N ASP A 51 7.45 -9.45 6.20
CA ASP A 51 7.00 -10.67 6.90
C ASP A 51 7.30 -10.62 8.42
N ALA A 52 7.85 -9.48 8.90
CA ALA A 52 8.16 -9.31 10.31
C ALA A 52 6.93 -9.25 11.19
N ARG A 53 7.04 -9.87 12.32
CA ARG A 53 6.29 -9.49 13.51
C ARG A 53 6.95 -8.24 14.09
N ALA A 54 6.14 -7.34 14.66
CA ALA A 54 6.66 -6.12 15.25
C ALA A 54 7.86 -6.41 16.18
N GLY A 55 9.02 -5.83 15.86
CA GLY A 55 10.25 -5.96 16.67
C GLY A 55 11.27 -7.02 16.22
N GLU A 56 11.02 -7.77 15.12
CA GLU A 56 12.01 -8.70 14.57
C GLU A 56 12.73 -8.10 13.33
N PRO A 57 14.04 -8.32 13.16
CA PRO A 57 14.73 -7.94 11.93
C PRO A 57 14.15 -8.74 10.76
N SER A 58 13.43 -8.07 9.90
CA SER A 58 12.78 -8.71 8.77
C SER A 58 13.34 -8.21 7.46
N ARG A 59 13.14 -9.01 6.41
CA ARG A 59 13.46 -8.62 5.04
C ARG A 59 12.19 -8.20 4.34
N SER A 60 12.28 -7.17 3.50
CA SER A 60 11.19 -6.84 2.61
C SER A 60 11.19 -7.80 1.42
N ASP A 61 10.14 -8.60 1.31
CA ASP A 61 9.98 -9.54 0.20
C ASP A 61 9.29 -8.93 -1.03
N THR A 62 8.60 -7.80 -0.83
CA THR A 62 7.93 -7.04 -1.89
C THR A 62 8.45 -5.61 -1.87
N ILE A 63 8.96 -5.14 -3.00
CA ILE A 63 9.50 -3.80 -3.18
C ILE A 63 8.90 -3.23 -4.46
N VAL A 64 8.02 -2.24 -4.33
CA VAL A 64 7.36 -1.60 -5.47
C VAL A 64 7.47 -0.09 -5.31
N VAL A 65 8.11 0.58 -6.25
CA VAL A 65 8.11 2.05 -6.33
C VAL A 65 6.91 2.48 -7.15
N THR A 66 6.14 3.42 -6.64
CA THR A 66 4.96 3.95 -7.33
C THR A 66 4.97 5.47 -7.34
N LYS A 67 4.47 6.06 -8.42
CA LYS A 67 4.28 7.49 -8.60
C LYS A 67 2.80 7.83 -8.50
N ALA A 68 2.45 8.81 -7.70
CA ALA A 68 1.08 9.30 -7.62
C ALA A 68 0.64 9.91 -8.95
N GLY A 69 -0.25 9.24 -9.67
CA GLY A 69 -0.70 9.63 -11.01
C GLY A 69 0.08 9.00 -12.15
N GLY A 70 0.88 7.95 -11.89
CA GLY A 70 1.72 7.27 -12.87
C GLY A 70 1.86 5.78 -12.61
N GLY A 71 2.91 5.19 -13.19
CA GLY A 71 3.17 3.77 -13.17
C GLY A 71 3.72 3.22 -11.86
N MET A 72 3.97 1.93 -11.88
CA MET A 72 4.54 1.16 -10.78
C MET A 72 5.76 0.38 -11.27
N LEU A 73 6.84 0.37 -10.48
CA LEU A 73 8.07 -0.34 -10.77
C LEU A 73 8.33 -1.36 -9.65
N ALA A 74 8.27 -2.64 -9.98
CA ALA A 74 8.62 -3.72 -9.07
C ALA A 74 10.12 -4.00 -9.15
N VAL A 75 10.80 -3.97 -8.00
CA VAL A 75 12.22 -4.31 -7.89
C VAL A 75 12.35 -5.68 -7.25
N PRO A 76 12.95 -6.68 -7.93
CA PRO A 76 13.15 -7.99 -7.33
C PRO A 76 13.95 -7.89 -6.03
N ARG A 77 13.50 -8.57 -5.00
CA ARG A 77 14.14 -8.54 -3.66
C ARG A 77 15.61 -8.98 -3.67
N ASP A 78 15.97 -9.83 -4.63
CA ASP A 78 17.31 -10.38 -4.80
C ASP A 78 18.21 -9.51 -5.70
N THR A 79 17.76 -8.28 -6.07
CA THR A 79 18.53 -7.36 -6.91
C THR A 79 19.82 -6.97 -6.22
N LEU A 80 20.94 -7.21 -6.93
CA LEU A 80 22.27 -6.89 -6.46
C LEU A 80 22.52 -5.39 -6.55
N VAL A 81 22.71 -4.75 -5.42
CA VAL A 81 22.89 -3.29 -5.29
C VAL A 81 23.99 -2.93 -4.30
N ASP A 82 24.48 -1.70 -4.39
CA ASP A 82 25.34 -1.12 -3.36
C ASP A 82 24.46 -0.42 -2.31
N ILE A 83 24.37 -1.02 -1.12
CA ILE A 83 23.60 -0.48 0.01
C ILE A 83 24.48 0.50 0.78
N PRO A 84 24.06 1.77 0.95
CA PRO A 84 24.84 2.77 1.69
C PRO A 84 25.20 2.30 3.12
N GLY A 85 26.48 2.40 3.46
CA GLY A 85 26.99 2.00 4.78
C GLY A 85 27.08 0.48 5.04
N VAL A 86 26.57 -0.37 4.13
CA VAL A 86 26.56 -1.84 4.29
C VAL A 86 27.47 -2.50 3.26
N GLY A 87 27.44 -2.03 1.98
CA GLY A 87 28.17 -2.60 0.87
C GLY A 87 27.27 -3.33 -0.12
N ARG A 88 27.86 -4.21 -0.93
CA ARG A 88 27.15 -4.84 -2.05
C ARG A 88 26.42 -6.10 -1.62
N ASP A 89 25.09 -6.07 -1.68
CA ASP A 89 24.23 -7.21 -1.31
C ASP A 89 22.87 -7.12 -2.05
N LYS A 90 21.96 -8.05 -1.73
CA LYS A 90 20.57 -8.04 -2.18
C LYS A 90 19.84 -6.82 -1.63
N ILE A 91 18.99 -6.19 -2.43
CA ILE A 91 18.27 -4.98 -2.02
C ILE A 91 17.39 -5.18 -0.76
N ASN A 92 16.88 -6.39 -0.55
CA ASN A 92 16.09 -6.69 0.66
C ASN A 92 16.93 -6.68 1.95
N ALA A 93 18.27 -6.74 1.86
CA ALA A 93 19.16 -6.59 3.00
C ALA A 93 19.20 -5.13 3.51
N ALA A 94 18.90 -4.15 2.66
CA ALA A 94 18.78 -2.76 3.08
C ALA A 94 17.71 -2.58 4.15
N PHE A 95 16.55 -3.24 3.97
CA PHE A 95 15.49 -3.19 4.98
C PHE A 95 15.90 -3.82 6.31
N ALA A 96 16.59 -4.95 6.27
CA ALA A 96 17.10 -5.61 7.49
C ALA A 96 18.19 -4.81 8.22
N SER A 97 18.97 -4.02 7.46
CA SER A 97 20.13 -3.27 8.00
C SER A 97 19.79 -1.88 8.51
N GLY A 98 18.80 -1.21 7.91
CA GLY A 98 18.46 0.18 8.25
C GLY A 98 17.02 0.56 7.94
N GLY A 99 16.11 -0.43 7.89
CA GLY A 99 14.67 -0.18 7.74
C GLY A 99 14.25 0.38 6.40
N PRO A 100 13.06 1.02 6.37
CA PRO A 100 12.51 1.59 5.16
C PRO A 100 13.33 2.77 4.63
N GLU A 101 13.97 3.55 5.49
CA GLU A 101 14.78 4.71 5.12
C GLU A 101 15.99 4.30 4.29
N LEU A 102 16.75 3.29 4.74
CA LEU A 102 17.91 2.78 4.00
C LEU A 102 17.47 2.09 2.70
N THR A 103 16.29 1.48 2.69
CA THR A 103 15.71 0.90 1.48
C THR A 103 15.38 1.99 0.46
N VAL A 104 14.79 3.11 0.90
CA VAL A 104 14.52 4.29 0.05
C VAL A 104 15.81 4.83 -0.54
N GLU A 105 16.84 5.09 0.28
CA GLU A 105 18.14 5.60 -0.18
C GLU A 105 18.79 4.65 -1.20
N THR A 106 18.70 3.34 -0.96
CA THR A 106 19.24 2.32 -1.89
C THR A 106 18.48 2.33 -3.22
N LEU A 107 17.14 2.48 -3.19
CA LEU A 107 16.32 2.57 -4.39
C LEU A 107 16.56 3.86 -5.17
N GLU A 108 16.73 5.00 -4.49
CA GLU A 108 17.09 6.27 -5.12
C GLU A 108 18.42 6.16 -5.87
N LYS A 109 19.42 5.48 -5.27
CA LYS A 109 20.72 5.22 -5.90
C LYS A 109 20.60 4.29 -7.12
N LEU A 110 19.72 3.27 -7.06
CA LEU A 110 19.50 2.34 -8.17
C LEU A 110 18.75 3.01 -9.32
N THR A 111 17.70 3.78 -9.03
CA THR A 111 16.76 4.31 -10.02
C THR A 111 17.08 5.73 -10.50
N GLY A 112 17.91 6.47 -9.76
CA GLY A 112 18.21 7.87 -10.04
C GLY A 112 17.04 8.84 -9.80
N VAL A 113 15.91 8.38 -9.24
CA VAL A 113 14.75 9.23 -8.95
C VAL A 113 14.53 9.38 -7.45
N ARG A 114 14.09 10.57 -7.03
CA ARG A 114 13.80 10.85 -5.63
C ARG A 114 12.51 10.18 -5.20
N ILE A 115 12.54 9.49 -4.04
CA ILE A 115 11.41 8.81 -3.41
C ILE A 115 11.11 9.51 -2.09
N ASN A 116 9.95 10.16 -2.00
CA ASN A 116 9.62 11.01 -0.87
C ASN A 116 9.07 10.25 0.34
N ASN A 117 8.39 9.14 0.05
CA ASN A 117 7.60 8.44 1.05
C ASN A 117 7.83 6.93 1.00
N TYR A 118 7.52 6.27 2.10
CA TYR A 118 7.42 4.82 2.16
C TYR A 118 6.12 4.37 2.82
N VAL A 119 5.69 3.17 2.50
CA VAL A 119 4.62 2.44 3.18
C VAL A 119 5.09 1.01 3.38
N VAL A 120 5.29 0.62 4.61
CA VAL A 120 5.57 -0.77 5.00
C VAL A 120 4.26 -1.42 5.39
N VAL A 121 3.87 -2.47 4.69
CA VAL A 121 2.69 -3.28 5.02
C VAL A 121 3.16 -4.53 5.74
N HIS A 122 2.77 -4.69 6.99
CA HIS A 122 3.02 -5.91 7.74
C HIS A 122 2.02 -6.99 7.34
N PHE A 123 2.49 -8.16 6.94
CA PHE A 123 1.59 -9.25 6.51
C PHE A 123 0.62 -9.72 7.60
N GLY A 124 0.95 -9.54 8.88
CA GLY A 124 -0.01 -9.74 9.96
C GLY A 124 -1.24 -8.83 9.86
N GLY A 125 -1.07 -7.63 9.32
CA GLY A 125 -2.14 -6.66 9.12
C GLY A 125 -3.11 -6.98 7.98
N VAL A 126 -2.71 -7.83 7.03
CA VAL A 126 -3.59 -8.23 5.90
C VAL A 126 -4.89 -8.85 6.40
N GLU A 127 -4.82 -9.71 7.42
CA GLU A 127 -5.99 -10.34 8.02
C GLU A 127 -6.97 -9.27 8.56
N GLU A 128 -6.49 -8.35 9.39
CA GLU A 128 -7.32 -7.30 10.00
C GLU A 128 -7.90 -6.33 8.95
N ILE A 129 -7.09 -5.92 7.96
CA ILE A 129 -7.52 -4.98 6.92
C ILE A 129 -8.63 -5.60 6.06
N VAL A 130 -8.46 -6.86 5.64
CA VAL A 130 -9.44 -7.56 4.79
C VAL A 130 -10.73 -7.82 5.56
N ASP A 131 -10.66 -8.21 6.83
CA ASP A 131 -11.84 -8.43 7.67
C ASP A 131 -12.60 -7.11 7.94
N ALA A 132 -11.87 -6.01 8.20
CA ALA A 132 -12.49 -4.70 8.35
C ALA A 132 -13.21 -4.25 7.06
N LEU A 133 -12.66 -4.59 5.89
CA LEU A 133 -13.27 -4.34 4.59
C LEU A 133 -14.46 -5.27 4.31
N GLY A 134 -14.53 -6.41 5.01
CA GLY A 134 -15.55 -7.46 4.83
C GLY A 134 -15.29 -8.35 3.65
N GLY A 135 -14.05 -8.73 3.49
CA GLY A 135 -13.57 -9.64 2.47
C GLY A 135 -13.14 -8.96 1.17
N ILE A 136 -12.37 -9.70 0.38
CA ILE A 136 -11.86 -9.27 -0.93
C ILE A 136 -12.11 -10.36 -1.96
N THR A 137 -12.64 -9.98 -3.12
CA THR A 137 -12.95 -10.91 -4.20
C THR A 137 -11.83 -10.94 -5.21
N LEU A 138 -11.24 -12.12 -5.43
CA LEU A 138 -10.20 -12.34 -6.42
C LEU A 138 -10.26 -13.76 -7.02
N GLU A 139 -9.57 -13.95 -8.14
CA GLU A 139 -9.43 -15.22 -8.80
C GLU A 139 -8.18 -15.95 -8.26
N VAL A 140 -8.39 -17.19 -7.83
CA VAL A 140 -7.36 -18.12 -7.34
C VAL A 140 -7.02 -19.11 -8.46
N ASP A 141 -5.82 -19.00 -9.02
CA ASP A 141 -5.42 -19.77 -10.21
C ASP A 141 -5.34 -21.28 -9.96
N GLN A 142 -5.00 -21.70 -8.74
CA GLN A 142 -4.86 -23.08 -8.32
C GLN A 142 -5.26 -23.26 -6.85
N PRO A 143 -5.71 -24.47 -6.45
CA PRO A 143 -6.08 -24.70 -5.06
C PRO A 143 -4.90 -24.42 -4.12
N ILE A 144 -5.15 -23.73 -3.03
CA ILE A 144 -4.15 -23.41 -1.99
C ILE A 144 -4.49 -24.19 -0.73
N ARG A 145 -3.50 -24.93 -0.21
CA ARG A 145 -3.55 -25.55 1.11
C ARG A 145 -2.30 -25.16 1.87
N VAL A 146 -2.46 -24.47 3.00
CA VAL A 146 -1.33 -23.97 3.77
C VAL A 146 -1.73 -23.80 5.24
N GLY A 147 -0.77 -24.03 6.14
CA GLY A 147 -0.89 -23.71 7.57
C GLY A 147 -0.48 -22.27 7.81
N ILE A 148 -1.34 -21.49 8.47
CA ILE A 148 -1.07 -20.13 8.91
C ILE A 148 -1.28 -20.07 10.42
N ASP A 149 -0.22 -19.82 11.16
CA ASP A 149 -0.24 -19.70 12.64
C ASP A 149 -1.02 -20.85 13.34
N GLY A 150 -0.74 -22.10 12.90
CA GLY A 150 -1.38 -23.32 13.40
C GLY A 150 -2.77 -23.63 12.83
N ARG A 151 -3.37 -22.72 12.04
CA ARG A 151 -4.68 -22.90 11.38
C ARG A 151 -4.49 -23.45 9.96
N GLN A 152 -5.21 -24.50 9.60
CA GLN A 152 -5.20 -25.04 8.24
C GLN A 152 -6.17 -24.25 7.36
N VAL A 153 -5.66 -23.70 6.26
CA VAL A 153 -6.42 -22.90 5.31
C VAL A 153 -6.51 -23.63 3.98
N TYR A 154 -7.72 -23.72 3.46
CA TYR A 154 -7.98 -24.22 2.12
C TYR A 154 -8.74 -23.18 1.29
N ILE A 155 -8.21 -22.87 0.10
CA ILE A 155 -8.86 -21.99 -0.86
C ILE A 155 -8.93 -22.76 -2.17
N PRO A 156 -10.13 -23.08 -2.70
CA PRO A 156 -10.27 -23.75 -4.00
C PRO A 156 -9.86 -22.80 -5.14
N ALA A 157 -9.58 -23.37 -6.32
CA ALA A 157 -9.39 -22.59 -7.54
C ALA A 157 -10.70 -21.91 -7.96
N GLY A 158 -10.60 -20.77 -8.66
CA GLY A 158 -11.74 -19.99 -9.15
C GLY A 158 -11.88 -18.65 -8.43
N THR A 159 -12.98 -17.95 -8.71
CA THR A 159 -13.25 -16.64 -8.11
C THR A 159 -13.93 -16.81 -6.76
N HIS A 160 -13.31 -16.29 -5.72
CA HIS A 160 -13.80 -16.38 -4.34
C HIS A 160 -13.69 -15.04 -3.62
N THR A 161 -14.61 -14.79 -2.70
CA THR A 161 -14.46 -13.74 -1.70
C THR A 161 -13.71 -14.32 -0.51
N LEU A 162 -12.47 -13.88 -0.32
CA LEU A 162 -11.59 -14.33 0.75
C LEU A 162 -11.81 -13.48 2.00
N ASP A 163 -11.89 -14.12 3.16
CA ASP A 163 -11.75 -13.46 4.46
C ASP A 163 -10.27 -13.09 4.74
N GLY A 164 -10.01 -12.45 5.87
CA GLY A 164 -8.67 -12.00 6.23
C GLY A 164 -7.65 -13.11 6.29
N LEU A 165 -7.99 -14.25 6.94
CA LEU A 165 -7.09 -15.41 7.04
C LEU A 165 -6.80 -16.05 5.68
N GLN A 166 -7.83 -16.19 4.84
CA GLN A 166 -7.68 -16.72 3.49
C GLN A 166 -6.84 -15.78 2.62
N ALA A 167 -7.04 -14.47 2.74
CA ALA A 167 -6.24 -13.46 2.04
C ALA A 167 -4.77 -13.51 2.48
N LEU A 168 -4.50 -13.63 3.78
CA LEU A 168 -3.15 -13.82 4.32
C LEU A 168 -2.50 -15.10 3.79
N ALA A 169 -3.26 -16.20 3.76
CA ALA A 169 -2.80 -17.45 3.19
C ALA A 169 -2.47 -17.32 1.70
N TYR A 170 -3.30 -16.61 0.95
CA TYR A 170 -3.11 -16.36 -0.49
C TYR A 170 -1.82 -15.59 -0.78
N VAL A 171 -1.55 -14.50 -0.05
CA VAL A 171 -0.34 -13.68 -0.28
C VAL A 171 0.95 -14.33 0.22
N ARG A 172 0.87 -15.21 1.23
CA ARG A 172 2.01 -15.96 1.78
C ARG A 172 2.31 -17.27 1.05
N TYR A 173 1.38 -17.79 0.25
CA TYR A 173 1.54 -19.09 -0.39
C TYR A 173 2.75 -19.14 -1.32
N ARG A 174 3.62 -20.16 -1.12
CA ARG A 174 4.85 -20.40 -1.88
C ARG A 174 4.84 -21.73 -2.64
N GLY A 175 3.67 -22.28 -2.94
CA GLY A 175 3.55 -23.53 -3.67
C GLY A 175 3.48 -23.33 -5.18
N GLY A 176 3.82 -24.42 -5.92
CA GLY A 176 3.80 -24.47 -7.38
C GLY A 176 5.19 -24.41 -8.03
N PRO A 177 5.29 -24.71 -9.34
CA PRO A 177 6.57 -24.83 -10.08
C PRO A 177 7.39 -23.53 -10.12
N THR A 178 6.73 -22.38 -9.91
CA THR A 178 7.32 -21.03 -9.98
C THR A 178 7.24 -20.31 -8.62
N ALA A 179 7.49 -21.03 -7.53
CA ALA A 179 7.20 -20.63 -6.13
C ALA A 179 7.34 -19.12 -5.80
N ASP A 180 8.46 -18.49 -6.14
CA ASP A 180 8.70 -17.06 -5.85
C ASP A 180 8.07 -16.11 -6.88
N ILE A 181 8.11 -16.42 -8.17
CA ILE A 181 7.49 -15.61 -9.23
C ILE A 181 5.96 -15.63 -9.07
N GLY A 182 5.39 -16.83 -8.80
CA GLY A 182 3.97 -16.97 -8.52
C GLY A 182 3.49 -16.17 -7.29
N ARG A 183 4.36 -16.01 -6.29
CA ARG A 183 4.05 -15.17 -5.10
C ARG A 183 3.93 -13.69 -5.47
N ILE A 184 4.85 -13.15 -6.25
CA ILE A 184 4.81 -11.74 -6.70
C ILE A 184 3.51 -11.47 -7.47
N GLY A 185 3.14 -12.35 -8.41
CA GLY A 185 1.88 -12.24 -9.14
C GLY A 185 0.64 -12.27 -8.22
N ARG A 186 0.62 -13.14 -7.21
CA ARG A 186 -0.47 -13.19 -6.22
C ARG A 186 -0.54 -11.93 -5.37
N GLN A 187 0.58 -11.37 -4.94
CA GLN A 187 0.62 -10.10 -4.20
C GLN A 187 0.10 -8.94 -5.03
N GLN A 188 0.44 -8.88 -6.31
CA GLN A 188 -0.11 -7.87 -7.23
C GLN A 188 -1.63 -8.04 -7.45
N LYS A 189 -2.10 -9.28 -7.67
CA LYS A 189 -3.55 -9.58 -7.76
C LYS A 189 -4.29 -9.15 -6.50
N PHE A 190 -3.72 -9.45 -5.32
CA PHE A 190 -4.26 -9.05 -4.02
C PHE A 190 -4.35 -7.52 -3.89
N LEU A 191 -3.28 -6.79 -4.17
CA LEU A 191 -3.27 -5.32 -4.07
C LEU A 191 -4.30 -4.67 -5.00
N ARG A 192 -4.42 -5.16 -6.23
CA ARG A 192 -5.45 -4.71 -7.18
C ARG A 192 -6.87 -4.98 -6.67
N ALA A 193 -7.11 -6.17 -6.16
CA ALA A 193 -8.41 -6.54 -5.61
C ALA A 193 -8.75 -5.70 -4.37
N LEU A 194 -7.78 -5.48 -3.46
CA LEU A 194 -7.94 -4.64 -2.28
C LEU A 194 -8.31 -3.20 -2.67
N ALA A 195 -7.60 -2.61 -3.64
CA ALA A 195 -7.89 -1.26 -4.10
C ALA A 195 -9.26 -1.16 -4.79
N ARG A 196 -9.65 -2.16 -5.59
CA ARG A 196 -10.97 -2.21 -6.23
C ARG A 196 -12.09 -2.32 -5.20
N GLU A 197 -11.96 -3.24 -4.24
CA GLU A 197 -12.97 -3.44 -3.20
C GLU A 197 -13.09 -2.24 -2.26
N SER A 198 -11.97 -1.61 -1.89
CA SER A 198 -11.95 -0.41 -1.03
C SER A 198 -12.72 0.77 -1.64
N THR A 199 -12.91 0.79 -2.96
CA THR A 199 -13.64 1.86 -3.67
C THR A 199 -15.01 1.42 -4.15
N SER A 200 -15.45 0.19 -3.85
CA SER A 200 -16.76 -0.32 -4.16
C SER A 200 -17.84 0.43 -3.36
N PRO A 201 -18.93 0.90 -3.99
CA PRO A 201 -20.05 1.55 -3.28
C PRO A 201 -20.60 0.71 -2.12
N ALA A 202 -20.62 -0.63 -2.27
CA ALA A 202 -21.10 -1.54 -1.23
C ALA A 202 -20.21 -1.55 0.03
N LYS A 203 -18.94 -1.16 -0.11
CA LYS A 203 -17.96 -1.12 0.99
C LYS A 203 -17.78 0.27 1.62
N LEU A 204 -18.40 1.32 1.05
CA LEU A 204 -18.31 2.69 1.58
C LEU A 204 -18.61 2.81 3.08
N PRO A 205 -19.63 2.13 3.65
CA PRO A 205 -19.89 2.19 5.09
C PRO A 205 -18.74 1.62 5.95
N ARG A 206 -17.91 0.77 5.38
CA ARG A 206 -16.78 0.12 6.06
C ARG A 206 -15.45 0.88 5.92
N LEU A 207 -15.40 1.95 5.11
CA LEU A 207 -14.17 2.72 4.89
C LEU A 207 -13.56 3.27 6.19
N PRO A 208 -14.30 3.80 7.17
CA PRO A 208 -13.68 4.27 8.40
C PRO A 208 -12.98 3.17 9.19
N SER A 209 -13.61 1.99 9.31
CA SER A 209 -12.99 0.83 10.00
C SER A 209 -11.79 0.28 9.22
N THR A 210 -11.91 0.19 7.89
CA THR A 210 -10.82 -0.26 7.01
C THR A 210 -9.64 0.70 7.06
N ALA A 211 -9.88 2.02 7.01
CA ALA A 211 -8.83 3.02 7.13
C ALA A 211 -8.12 2.95 8.50
N ALA A 212 -8.88 2.77 9.58
CA ALA A 212 -8.33 2.59 10.91
C ALA A 212 -7.51 1.29 11.03
N ALA A 213 -8.00 0.17 10.48
CA ALA A 213 -7.27 -1.09 10.44
C ALA A 213 -5.98 -0.96 9.60
N THR A 214 -6.06 -0.35 8.43
CA THR A 214 -4.89 -0.09 7.59
C THR A 214 -3.87 0.74 8.33
N TRP A 215 -4.29 1.85 8.96
CA TRP A 215 -3.39 2.76 9.67
C TRP A 215 -2.64 2.09 10.82
N ARG A 216 -3.26 1.13 11.51
CA ARG A 216 -2.62 0.36 12.59
C ARG A 216 -1.61 -0.68 12.10
N ASN A 217 -1.70 -1.07 10.83
CA ASN A 217 -0.95 -2.19 10.25
C ASN A 217 0.05 -1.75 9.17
N ILE A 218 0.30 -0.45 9.05
CA ILE A 218 1.33 0.11 8.18
C ILE A 218 2.28 1.00 8.97
N ASP A 219 3.56 0.98 8.57
CA ASP A 219 4.50 2.02 8.96
C ASP A 219 4.74 2.95 7.77
N THR A 220 4.66 4.25 7.99
CA THR A 220 4.84 5.24 6.94
C THR A 220 5.32 6.56 7.51
N ASN A 221 6.08 7.31 6.71
CA ASN A 221 6.46 8.69 7.03
C ASN A 221 5.41 9.72 6.59
N MET A 222 4.30 9.28 5.98
CA MET A 222 3.17 10.16 5.62
C MET A 222 2.24 10.38 6.81
N ASN A 223 1.65 11.57 6.91
CA ASN A 223 0.51 11.76 7.80
C ASN A 223 -0.77 11.13 7.19
N PRO A 224 -1.86 10.92 7.99
CA PRO A 224 -3.07 10.26 7.51
C PRO A 224 -3.72 10.91 6.28
N LEU A 225 -3.66 12.24 6.17
CA LEU A 225 -4.24 12.97 5.04
C LEU A 225 -3.39 12.82 3.78
N GLU A 226 -2.07 12.82 3.92
CA GLU A 226 -1.13 12.56 2.82
C GLU A 226 -1.28 11.12 2.30
N ALA A 227 -1.37 10.14 3.20
CA ALA A 227 -1.58 8.75 2.85
C ALA A 227 -2.93 8.54 2.12
N ALA A 228 -4.02 9.15 2.62
CA ALA A 228 -5.32 9.11 1.96
C ALA A 228 -5.26 9.74 0.56
N ARG A 229 -4.63 10.91 0.43
CA ARG A 229 -4.43 11.58 -0.85
C ARG A 229 -3.62 10.72 -1.82
N PHE A 230 -2.55 10.12 -1.36
CA PHE A 230 -1.70 9.24 -2.17
C PHE A 230 -2.49 8.03 -2.66
N ALA A 231 -3.25 7.35 -1.78
CA ALA A 231 -4.10 6.22 -2.12
C ALA A 231 -5.20 6.58 -3.15
N ILE A 232 -5.89 7.72 -2.98
CA ILE A 232 -6.89 8.21 -3.91
C ILE A 232 -6.26 8.47 -5.29
N ARG A 233 -5.08 9.06 -5.34
CA ARG A 233 -4.41 9.36 -6.60
C ARG A 233 -3.96 8.11 -7.35
N ILE A 234 -3.38 7.13 -6.66
CA ILE A 234 -3.09 5.81 -7.26
C ILE A 234 -4.36 5.22 -7.85
N ARG A 235 -5.47 5.30 -7.10
CA ARG A 235 -6.76 4.76 -7.56
C ARG A 235 -7.31 5.46 -8.80
N LEU A 236 -7.23 6.80 -8.86
CA LEU A 236 -7.72 7.60 -9.99
C LEU A 236 -6.87 7.44 -11.25
N SER A 237 -5.59 7.17 -11.10
CA SER A 237 -4.66 6.95 -12.23
C SER A 237 -4.78 5.56 -12.86
N GLY A 238 -5.54 4.68 -12.22
CA GLY A 238 -5.54 3.25 -12.53
C GLY A 238 -4.38 2.53 -11.83
N ILE A 239 -4.63 1.28 -11.45
CA ILE A 239 -3.58 0.39 -10.95
C ILE A 239 -3.19 -0.47 -12.14
N GLU A 240 -2.12 -0.07 -12.82
CA GLU A 240 -1.50 -0.84 -13.87
C GLU A 240 -0.66 -1.97 -13.29
N ASP A 241 -0.26 -2.92 -14.14
CA ASP A 241 0.72 -3.92 -13.73
C ASP A 241 2.06 -3.24 -13.49
N ALA A 242 2.70 -3.60 -12.37
CA ALA A 242 4.01 -3.06 -12.08
C ALA A 242 5.03 -3.60 -13.10
N GLU A 243 5.72 -2.70 -13.78
CA GLU A 243 6.86 -3.06 -14.62
C GLU A 243 7.96 -3.64 -13.74
N LEU A 244 8.60 -4.70 -14.21
CA LEU A 244 9.72 -5.30 -13.49
C LEU A 244 11.02 -4.54 -13.81
N TYR A 245 11.80 -4.18 -12.79
CA TYR A 245 13.14 -3.63 -13.01
C TYR A 245 13.99 -4.65 -13.78
N PRO A 246 14.53 -4.30 -14.98
CA PRO A 246 15.23 -5.22 -15.85
C PRO A 246 16.50 -5.79 -15.24
N GLY A 247 16.80 -7.03 -15.57
CA GLY A 247 17.99 -7.74 -15.11
C GLY A 247 17.94 -9.21 -15.46
N ALA A 248 18.88 -9.96 -14.94
CA ALA A 248 18.95 -11.40 -15.14
C ALA A 248 19.41 -12.11 -13.85
N PRO A 249 18.92 -13.34 -13.60
CA PRO A 249 19.42 -14.14 -12.49
C PRO A 249 20.85 -14.58 -12.76
N LYS A 250 21.72 -14.44 -11.77
CA LYS A 250 23.12 -14.85 -11.83
C LYS A 250 23.60 -15.38 -10.50
N TYR A 251 24.37 -16.47 -10.51
CA TYR A 251 25.03 -16.99 -9.34
C TYR A 251 26.40 -16.32 -9.16
N ILE A 252 26.63 -15.75 -7.97
CA ILE A 252 27.89 -15.12 -7.58
C ILE A 252 28.28 -15.71 -6.22
N GLY A 253 29.43 -16.39 -6.14
CA GLY A 253 29.85 -17.05 -4.92
C GLY A 253 28.87 -18.10 -4.38
N GLY A 254 28.12 -18.79 -5.26
CA GLY A 254 27.11 -19.77 -4.87
C GLY A 254 25.75 -19.19 -4.46
N ILE A 255 25.60 -17.87 -4.41
CA ILE A 255 24.36 -17.16 -4.05
C ILE A 255 23.68 -16.66 -5.34
N SER A 256 22.37 -16.89 -5.46
CA SER A 256 21.59 -16.37 -6.56
C SER A 256 21.25 -14.90 -6.34
N TYR A 257 21.56 -14.06 -7.34
CA TYR A 257 21.23 -12.63 -7.39
C TYR A 257 20.46 -12.31 -8.66
N TRP A 258 19.65 -11.28 -8.61
CA TRP A 258 19.13 -10.58 -9.78
C TRP A 258 20.11 -9.46 -10.14
N VAL A 259 20.88 -9.64 -11.20
CA VAL A 259 21.87 -8.63 -11.62
C VAL A 259 21.14 -7.60 -12.49
N PRO A 260 21.03 -6.35 -12.04
CA PRO A 260 20.28 -5.32 -12.75
C PRO A 260 20.95 -4.94 -14.07
N ASP A 261 20.15 -4.75 -15.13
CA ASP A 261 20.54 -4.09 -16.36
C ASP A 261 20.28 -2.58 -16.21
N LYS A 262 21.34 -1.81 -16.00
CA LYS A 262 21.20 -0.39 -15.72
C LYS A 262 20.62 0.39 -16.87
N GLU A 263 21.04 0.11 -18.11
CA GLU A 263 20.60 0.85 -19.28
C GLU A 263 19.11 0.59 -19.58
N ALA A 264 18.69 -0.67 -19.54
CA ALA A 264 17.28 -1.03 -19.65
C ALA A 264 16.46 -0.51 -18.45
N GLY A 265 17.06 -0.51 -17.24
CA GLY A 265 16.47 0.03 -16.03
C GLY A 265 16.18 1.52 -16.13
N ASP A 266 17.12 2.32 -16.58
CA ASP A 266 16.95 3.77 -16.77
C ASP A 266 15.82 4.07 -17.78
N ARG A 267 15.66 3.27 -18.84
CA ARG A 267 14.52 3.38 -19.77
C ARG A 267 13.18 3.08 -19.10
N VAL A 268 13.09 1.99 -18.37
CA VAL A 268 11.85 1.60 -17.66
C VAL A 268 11.50 2.63 -16.58
N VAL A 269 12.47 3.09 -15.79
CA VAL A 269 12.28 4.15 -14.79
C VAL A 269 11.69 5.40 -15.41
N SER A 270 12.23 5.85 -16.57
CA SER A 270 11.76 7.06 -17.25
C SER A 270 10.33 6.93 -17.78
N GLN A 271 9.92 5.74 -18.16
CA GLN A 271 8.57 5.46 -18.69
C GLN A 271 7.53 5.26 -17.59
N THR A 272 7.95 4.78 -16.42
CA THR A 272 7.02 4.39 -15.36
C THR A 272 6.94 5.38 -14.22
N ILE A 273 8.07 5.74 -13.61
CA ILE A 273 8.08 6.48 -12.35
C ILE A 273 8.80 7.84 -12.41
N GLN A 274 9.38 8.24 -13.52
CA GLN A 274 9.97 9.58 -13.70
C GLN A 274 8.91 10.64 -14.09
#